data_1feed78cb3c858579f70a5428283721f
#
_entry.id   1feed78cb3c858579f70a5428283721f
#
_cell.length_a   1.000
_cell.length_b   1.000
_cell.length_c   1.000
_cell.angle_alpha   90.00
_cell.angle_beta   90.00
_cell.angle_gamma   90.00
#
_symmetry.space_group_name_H-M   'P 1'
#
loop_
_entity.id
_entity.type
_entity.pdbx_description
1 polymer ?
#
loop_
_entity_poly.entity_id
_entity_poly.type
_entity_poly.pdbx_seq_one_letter_code
_entity_poly.pdbx_strand_id
1 'polypeptide(L)'
;MIYSTATVPVNPTGEVPLTRAQVWAGLVLKARDARLFLPPNLCTFCEVVEESKTHIVREATIAGGDLREIITFESESKVTFFQSTGPREGAIVNELFEDESGSLQLRFYSYLGLRDKMPGGPEEQAEQVWMDGDKGYKSALASTLKRTRELLAQGKLQGGAQ
;
A
#
# COMPACT_ATOMS: atom_id res chain seq x y z
N MET A 1 6.79 -7.75 -17.48
CA MET A 1 6.14 -6.78 -16.55
C MET A 1 4.98 -7.46 -15.85
N ILE A 2 4.89 -7.28 -14.56
CA ILE A 2 3.84 -7.82 -13.69
C ILE A 2 2.77 -6.74 -13.54
N TYR A 3 1.52 -7.06 -13.87
CA TYR A 3 0.35 -6.26 -13.55
C TYR A 3 -0.54 -7.05 -12.61
N SER A 4 -0.83 -6.50 -11.44
CA SER A 4 -1.75 -7.11 -10.49
C SER A 4 -2.71 -6.05 -9.93
N THR A 5 -3.94 -6.46 -9.64
CA THR A 5 -4.94 -5.59 -9.05
C THR A 5 -5.89 -6.38 -8.13
N ALA A 6 -6.31 -5.76 -7.07
CA ALA A 6 -7.40 -6.25 -6.22
C ALA A 6 -8.16 -5.07 -5.64
N THR A 7 -9.46 -5.28 -5.41
CA THR A 7 -10.37 -4.29 -4.82
C THR A 7 -11.17 -4.95 -3.72
N VAL A 8 -11.37 -4.22 -2.62
CA VAL A 8 -12.24 -4.66 -1.51
C VAL A 8 -13.13 -3.51 -1.06
N PRO A 9 -14.37 -3.78 -0.58
CA PRO A 9 -15.15 -2.77 0.09
C PRO A 9 -14.44 -2.32 1.38
N VAL A 10 -14.45 -1.01 1.63
CA VAL A 10 -13.90 -0.45 2.87
C VAL A 10 -14.74 -0.87 4.08
N ASN A 11 -16.05 -0.88 3.90
CA ASN A 11 -17.02 -1.11 4.97
C ASN A 11 -17.89 -2.35 4.69
N PRO A 12 -17.32 -3.57 4.73
CA PRO A 12 -18.12 -4.78 4.63
C PRO A 12 -19.01 -4.93 5.87
N THR A 13 -20.13 -5.68 5.72
CA THR A 13 -21.05 -5.96 6.82
C THR A 13 -20.32 -6.60 8.00
N GLY A 14 -20.57 -6.09 9.21
CA GLY A 14 -20.01 -6.63 10.45
C GLY A 14 -18.70 -5.95 10.91
N GLU A 15 -18.09 -5.12 10.08
CA GLU A 15 -16.92 -4.33 10.47
C GLU A 15 -17.30 -2.93 10.97
N VAL A 16 -16.47 -2.38 11.84
CA VAL A 16 -16.60 -0.97 12.27
C VAL A 16 -16.42 -0.06 11.06
N PRO A 17 -17.39 0.81 10.75
CA PRO A 17 -17.30 1.67 9.58
C PRO A 17 -16.11 2.65 9.66
N LEU A 18 -15.45 2.84 8.52
CA LEU A 18 -14.40 3.84 8.32
C LEU A 18 -14.90 4.92 7.37
N THR A 19 -14.62 6.18 7.70
CA THR A 19 -14.81 7.29 6.77
C THR A 19 -13.67 7.34 5.75
N ARG A 20 -13.88 8.05 4.63
CA ARG A 20 -12.83 8.32 3.64
C ARG A 20 -11.60 8.94 4.29
N ALA A 21 -11.77 9.95 5.13
CA ALA A 21 -10.67 10.62 5.83
C ALA A 21 -9.88 9.66 6.75
N GLN A 22 -10.56 8.73 7.41
CA GLN A 22 -9.90 7.74 8.27
C GLN A 22 -9.07 6.74 7.46
N VAL A 23 -9.60 6.24 6.33
CA VAL A 23 -8.83 5.37 5.44
C VAL A 23 -7.63 6.12 4.86
N TRP A 24 -7.86 7.37 4.42
CA TRP A 24 -6.80 8.22 3.91
C TRP A 24 -5.68 8.41 4.92
N ALA A 25 -6.01 8.75 6.17
CA ALA A 25 -5.02 8.86 7.25
C ALA A 25 -4.22 7.56 7.45
N GLY A 26 -4.88 6.41 7.35
CA GLY A 26 -4.22 5.10 7.38
C GLY A 26 -3.25 4.89 6.22
N LEU A 27 -3.63 5.25 4.99
CA LEU A 27 -2.77 5.14 3.82
C LEU A 27 -1.55 6.06 3.91
N VAL A 28 -1.73 7.30 4.38
CA VAL A 28 -0.63 8.25 4.60
C VAL A 28 0.33 7.73 5.68
N LEU A 29 -0.20 7.22 6.79
CA LEU A 29 0.63 6.64 7.85
C LEU A 29 1.40 5.42 7.35
N LYS A 30 0.76 4.52 6.57
CA LYS A 30 1.41 3.37 5.94
C LYS A 30 2.54 3.79 5.00
N ALA A 31 2.36 4.87 4.25
CA ALA A 31 3.39 5.42 3.39
C ALA A 31 4.59 5.94 4.19
N ARG A 32 4.36 6.53 5.36
CA ARG A 32 5.42 7.05 6.23
C ARG A 32 6.13 5.97 7.04
N ASP A 33 5.38 4.97 7.52
CA ASP A 33 5.94 3.87 8.31
C ASP A 33 5.25 2.53 7.98
N ALA A 34 5.88 1.77 7.10
CA ALA A 34 5.39 0.46 6.67
C ALA A 34 5.37 -0.57 7.82
N ARG A 35 6.19 -0.40 8.87
CA ARG A 35 6.26 -1.33 10.01
C ARG A 35 4.94 -1.45 10.76
N LEU A 36 4.14 -0.38 10.74
CA LEU A 36 2.85 -0.34 11.42
C LEU A 36 1.77 -1.18 10.70
N PHE A 37 1.97 -1.52 9.44
CA PHE A 37 0.97 -2.17 8.58
C PHE A 37 1.38 -3.55 8.06
N LEU A 38 2.67 -3.82 8.00
CA LEU A 38 3.20 -5.11 7.54
C LEU A 38 3.27 -6.12 8.71
N PRO A 39 3.29 -7.42 8.40
CA PRO A 39 3.52 -8.44 9.42
C PRO A 39 4.77 -8.18 10.25
N PRO A 40 4.80 -8.58 11.52
CA PRO A 40 5.97 -8.41 12.37
C PRO A 40 7.25 -8.93 11.72
N ASN A 41 8.33 -8.16 11.82
CA ASN A 41 9.66 -8.47 11.28
C ASN A 41 9.77 -8.50 9.74
N LEU A 42 8.69 -8.26 8.99
CA LEU A 42 8.77 -8.17 7.53
C LEU A 42 9.45 -6.86 7.08
N CYS A 43 9.16 -5.76 7.75
CA CYS A 43 9.82 -4.47 7.57
C CYS A 43 10.68 -4.19 8.80
N THR A 44 12.01 -4.24 8.66
CA THR A 44 12.96 -4.08 9.76
C THR A 44 13.50 -2.65 9.87
N PHE A 45 13.44 -1.89 8.79
CA PHE A 45 13.83 -0.49 8.73
C PHE A 45 12.84 0.28 7.86
N CYS A 46 12.49 1.50 8.25
CA CYS A 46 11.63 2.38 7.46
C CYS A 46 11.81 3.83 7.93
N GLU A 47 12.33 4.69 7.04
CA GLU A 47 12.54 6.12 7.33
C GLU A 47 12.16 6.99 6.12
N VAL A 48 11.52 8.14 6.39
CA VAL A 48 11.35 9.21 5.43
C VAL A 48 12.63 10.04 5.43
N VAL A 49 13.37 9.99 4.32
CA VAL A 49 14.68 10.66 4.18
C VAL A 49 14.58 11.99 3.46
N GLU A 50 13.48 12.24 2.76
CA GLU A 50 13.18 13.52 2.11
C GLU A 50 11.68 13.78 2.16
N GLU A 51 11.29 15.03 2.38
CA GLU A 51 9.90 15.45 2.42
C GLU A 51 9.70 16.79 1.70
N SER A 52 8.66 16.84 0.87
CA SER A 52 8.22 18.04 0.17
C SER A 52 6.69 18.19 0.27
N LYS A 53 6.13 19.22 -0.37
CA LYS A 53 4.68 19.42 -0.43
C LYS A 53 3.96 18.36 -1.30
N THR A 54 4.67 17.71 -2.22
CA THR A 54 4.08 16.82 -3.23
C THR A 54 4.45 15.36 -3.05
N HIS A 55 5.56 15.08 -2.37
CA HIS A 55 6.07 13.72 -2.20
C HIS A 55 6.94 13.57 -0.97
N ILE A 56 7.11 12.33 -0.56
CA ILE A 56 8.16 11.90 0.35
C ILE A 56 9.07 10.91 -0.36
N VAL A 57 10.32 10.84 0.06
CA VAL A 57 11.23 9.75 -0.27
C VAL A 57 11.43 8.90 0.97
N ARG A 58 11.18 7.61 0.83
CA ARG A 58 11.29 6.64 1.92
C ARG A 58 12.38 5.61 1.59
N GLU A 59 13.20 5.31 2.57
CA GLU A 59 14.09 4.15 2.57
C GLU A 59 13.55 3.10 3.52
N ALA A 60 13.56 1.83 3.09
CA ALA A 60 13.06 0.73 3.88
C ALA A 60 13.81 -0.57 3.58
N THR A 61 13.84 -1.46 4.59
CA THR A 61 14.26 -2.85 4.41
C THR A 61 13.04 -3.73 4.61
N ILE A 62 12.58 -4.37 3.53
CA ILE A 62 11.37 -5.21 3.52
C ILE A 62 11.74 -6.59 3.00
N ALA A 63 11.36 -7.64 3.75
CA ALA A 63 11.71 -9.03 3.42
C ALA A 63 13.21 -9.25 3.19
N GLY A 64 14.06 -8.50 3.92
CA GLY A 64 15.52 -8.56 3.81
C GLY A 64 16.12 -7.81 2.61
N GLY A 65 15.30 -7.14 1.80
CA GLY A 65 15.76 -6.32 0.68
C GLY A 65 15.65 -4.82 0.96
N ASP A 66 16.72 -4.09 0.71
CA ASP A 66 16.74 -2.63 0.81
C ASP A 66 16.09 -2.02 -0.43
N LEU A 67 15.27 -1.01 -0.21
CA LEU A 67 14.58 -0.30 -1.28
C LEU A 67 14.44 1.19 -0.96
N ARG A 68 14.33 1.99 -2.01
CA ARG A 68 14.00 3.40 -1.95
C ARG A 68 12.78 3.68 -2.81
N GLU A 69 11.83 4.38 -2.24
CA GLU A 69 10.55 4.72 -2.89
C GLU A 69 10.35 6.23 -2.91
N ILE A 70 9.87 6.73 -4.04
CA ILE A 70 9.30 8.07 -4.15
C ILE A 70 7.80 7.89 -4.02
N ILE A 71 7.18 8.52 -3.02
CA ILE A 71 5.77 8.34 -2.71
C ILE A 71 5.04 9.66 -2.91
N THR A 72 4.03 9.66 -3.76
CA THR A 72 3.19 10.82 -4.05
C THR A 72 1.78 10.64 -3.50
N PHE A 73 1.11 11.76 -3.20
CA PHE A 73 -0.21 11.79 -2.58
C PHE A 73 -1.17 12.63 -3.43
N GLU A 74 -2.27 12.04 -3.86
CA GLU A 74 -3.45 12.73 -4.35
C GLU A 74 -4.49 12.68 -3.23
N SER A 75 -4.72 13.82 -2.56
CA SER A 75 -5.48 13.90 -1.31
C SER A 75 -6.80 13.13 -1.33
N GLU A 76 -6.99 12.27 -0.34
CA GLU A 76 -8.17 11.40 -0.13
C GLU A 76 -8.52 10.51 -1.32
N SER A 77 -7.59 10.32 -2.26
CA SER A 77 -7.81 9.53 -3.47
C SER A 77 -6.72 8.49 -3.70
N LYS A 78 -5.45 8.88 -3.75
CA LYS A 78 -4.41 7.98 -4.24
C LYS A 78 -3.08 8.19 -3.56
N VAL A 79 -2.42 7.09 -3.19
CA VAL A 79 -1.01 7.06 -2.80
C VAL A 79 -0.26 6.18 -3.80
N THR A 80 0.74 6.76 -4.46
CA THR A 80 1.56 6.06 -5.44
C THR A 80 2.97 5.87 -4.89
N PHE A 81 3.44 4.63 -4.87
CA PHE A 81 4.79 4.23 -4.47
C PHE A 81 5.57 3.88 -5.73
N PHE A 82 6.52 4.70 -6.09
CA PHE A 82 7.46 4.41 -7.18
C PHE A 82 8.74 3.82 -6.60
N GLN A 83 9.03 2.56 -6.92
CA GLN A 83 10.23 1.87 -6.45
C GLN A 83 11.42 2.23 -7.35
N SER A 84 12.28 3.11 -6.85
CA SER A 84 13.43 3.61 -7.62
C SER A 84 14.66 2.73 -7.49
N THR A 85 14.79 2.01 -6.37
CA THR A 85 15.85 1.02 -6.13
C THR A 85 15.26 -0.23 -5.46
N GLY A 86 16.06 -1.28 -5.33
CA GLY A 86 15.67 -2.54 -4.71
C GLY A 86 15.37 -3.64 -5.73
N PRO A 87 14.79 -4.76 -5.30
CA PRO A 87 14.60 -5.94 -6.16
C PRO A 87 13.53 -5.76 -7.24
N ARG A 88 12.68 -4.76 -7.10
CA ARG A 88 11.62 -4.43 -8.05
C ARG A 88 11.81 -3.01 -8.58
N GLU A 89 11.22 -2.73 -9.75
CA GLU A 89 11.09 -1.39 -10.32
C GLU A 89 9.66 -1.17 -10.80
N GLY A 90 9.19 0.06 -10.75
CA GLY A 90 7.85 0.44 -11.19
C GLY A 90 7.00 1.02 -10.08
N ALA A 91 5.69 0.99 -10.26
CA ALA A 91 4.75 1.68 -9.39
C ALA A 91 3.73 0.73 -8.74
N ILE A 92 3.45 0.97 -7.46
CA ILE A 92 2.33 0.39 -6.71
C ILE A 92 1.39 1.53 -6.34
N VAL A 93 0.11 1.38 -6.61
CA VAL A 93 -0.90 2.40 -6.34
C VAL A 93 -1.93 1.86 -5.35
N ASN A 94 -2.19 2.63 -4.31
CA ASN A 94 -3.28 2.43 -3.36
C ASN A 94 -4.32 3.52 -3.64
N GLU A 95 -5.49 3.13 -4.12
CA GLU A 95 -6.54 4.04 -4.57
C GLU A 95 -7.81 3.87 -3.75
N LEU A 96 -8.36 4.99 -3.30
CA LEU A 96 -9.60 5.09 -2.55
C LEU A 96 -10.65 5.78 -3.42
N PHE A 97 -11.75 5.10 -3.72
CA PHE A 97 -12.79 5.58 -4.62
C PHE A 97 -14.18 5.11 -4.19
N GLU A 98 -15.21 5.68 -4.77
CA GLU A 98 -16.59 5.21 -4.63
C GLU A 98 -17.00 4.45 -5.89
N ASP A 99 -17.68 3.31 -5.69
CA ASP A 99 -18.26 2.57 -6.79
C ASP A 99 -19.58 3.23 -7.27
N GLU A 100 -20.23 2.64 -8.27
CA GLU A 100 -21.48 3.15 -8.85
C GLU A 100 -22.63 3.24 -7.83
N SER A 101 -22.56 2.49 -6.73
CA SER A 101 -23.54 2.55 -5.62
C SER A 101 -23.21 3.63 -4.58
N GLY A 102 -22.08 4.34 -4.73
CA GLY A 102 -21.55 5.28 -3.74
C GLY A 102 -20.85 4.61 -2.56
N SER A 103 -20.56 3.29 -2.66
CA SER A 103 -19.86 2.55 -1.60
C SER A 103 -18.35 2.75 -1.72
N LEU A 104 -17.72 3.06 -0.59
CA LEU A 104 -16.27 3.30 -0.53
C LEU A 104 -15.49 2.01 -0.76
N GLN A 105 -14.57 2.04 -1.71
CA GLN A 105 -13.72 0.94 -2.13
C GLN A 105 -12.25 1.28 -1.95
N LEU A 106 -11.44 0.30 -1.62
CA LEU A 106 -9.97 0.40 -1.66
C LEU A 106 -9.44 -0.57 -2.70
N ARG A 107 -8.62 -0.07 -3.62
CA ARG A 107 -7.97 -0.84 -4.68
C ARG A 107 -6.46 -0.71 -4.59
N PHE A 108 -5.75 -1.83 -4.68
CA PHE A 108 -4.33 -1.84 -4.97
C PHE A 108 -4.12 -2.34 -6.38
N TYR A 109 -3.21 -1.70 -7.11
CA TYR A 109 -2.74 -2.17 -8.40
C TYR A 109 -1.29 -1.77 -8.62
N SER A 110 -0.61 -2.49 -9.50
CA SER A 110 0.80 -2.23 -9.76
C SER A 110 1.19 -2.58 -11.19
N TYR A 111 2.23 -1.89 -11.62
CA TYR A 111 3.03 -2.21 -12.81
C TYR A 111 4.46 -2.36 -12.34
N LEU A 112 4.96 -3.62 -12.27
CA LEU A 112 6.27 -3.93 -11.70
C LEU A 112 7.11 -4.75 -12.66
N GLY A 113 8.41 -4.46 -12.71
CA GLY A 113 9.43 -5.36 -13.21
C GLY A 113 10.26 -5.92 -12.06
N LEU A 114 10.91 -7.04 -12.29
CA LEU A 114 11.94 -7.58 -11.40
C LEU A 114 13.30 -7.14 -11.91
N ARG A 115 14.05 -6.42 -11.08
CA ARG A 115 15.37 -5.93 -11.45
C ARG A 115 16.33 -7.09 -11.66
N ASP A 116 17.16 -7.01 -12.70
CA ASP A 116 18.12 -8.04 -13.09
C ASP A 116 17.49 -9.40 -13.46
N LYS A 117 16.20 -9.42 -13.77
CA LYS A 117 15.49 -10.61 -14.27
C LYS A 117 15.00 -10.37 -15.70
N MET A 118 14.77 -11.46 -16.42
CA MET A 118 14.26 -11.39 -17.79
C MET A 118 12.80 -10.91 -17.79
N PRO A 119 12.47 -9.81 -18.48
CA PRO A 119 11.08 -9.38 -18.63
C PRO A 119 10.21 -10.48 -19.24
N GLY A 120 9.08 -10.79 -18.56
CA GLY A 120 8.20 -11.91 -18.95
C GLY A 120 8.75 -13.31 -18.67
N GLY A 121 9.91 -13.40 -18.02
CA GLY A 121 10.56 -14.66 -17.67
C GLY A 121 9.90 -15.40 -16.50
N PRO A 122 10.43 -16.58 -16.15
CA PRO A 122 9.82 -17.44 -15.13
C PRO A 122 9.70 -16.79 -13.76
N GLU A 123 10.63 -15.94 -13.37
CA GLU A 123 10.58 -15.23 -12.09
C GLU A 123 9.42 -14.20 -12.05
N GLU A 124 9.22 -13.41 -13.12
CA GLU A 124 8.08 -12.51 -13.21
C GLU A 124 6.75 -13.27 -13.26
N GLN A 125 6.70 -14.41 -13.95
CA GLN A 125 5.50 -15.26 -14.00
C GLN A 125 5.16 -15.82 -12.61
N ALA A 126 6.16 -16.28 -11.86
CA ALA A 126 5.96 -16.77 -10.49
C ALA A 126 5.47 -15.65 -9.55
N GLU A 127 6.06 -14.46 -9.66
CA GLU A 127 5.64 -13.29 -8.89
C GLU A 127 4.22 -12.85 -9.25
N GLN A 128 3.85 -12.87 -10.53
CA GLN A 128 2.48 -12.59 -11.00
C GLN A 128 1.46 -13.52 -10.33
N VAL A 129 1.73 -14.84 -10.36
CA VAL A 129 0.85 -15.84 -9.73
C VAL A 129 0.73 -15.58 -8.22
N TRP A 130 1.82 -15.25 -7.54
CA TRP A 130 1.79 -14.95 -6.12
C TRP A 130 1.00 -13.69 -5.81
N MET A 131 1.20 -12.61 -6.56
CA MET A 131 0.51 -11.34 -6.35
C MET A 131 -1.00 -11.43 -6.60
N ASP A 132 -1.43 -12.24 -7.59
CA ASP A 132 -2.83 -12.46 -7.92
C ASP A 132 -3.52 -13.45 -6.97
N GLY A 133 -2.74 -14.19 -6.20
CA GLY A 133 -3.23 -15.17 -5.22
C GLY A 133 -3.80 -14.53 -3.94
N ASP A 134 -4.41 -15.36 -3.09
CA ASP A 134 -5.05 -14.91 -1.85
C ASP A 134 -4.08 -14.30 -0.83
N LYS A 135 -2.79 -14.63 -0.93
CA LYS A 135 -1.72 -14.06 -0.09
C LYS A 135 -1.13 -12.75 -0.64
N GLY A 136 -1.50 -12.36 -1.85
CA GLY A 136 -1.06 -11.14 -2.51
C GLY A 136 -1.87 -9.91 -2.10
N TYR A 137 -2.33 -9.14 -3.09
CA TYR A 137 -3.01 -7.86 -2.83
C TYR A 137 -4.32 -7.97 -2.06
N LYS A 138 -5.09 -9.05 -2.21
CA LYS A 138 -6.30 -9.25 -1.40
C LYS A 138 -6.00 -9.26 0.09
N SER A 139 -4.97 -10.00 0.50
CA SER A 139 -4.51 -10.04 1.88
C SER A 139 -3.98 -8.68 2.34
N ALA A 140 -3.20 -8.01 1.50
CA ALA A 140 -2.64 -6.69 1.80
C ALA A 140 -3.72 -5.61 2.00
N LEU A 141 -4.79 -5.63 1.20
CA LEU A 141 -5.95 -4.74 1.33
C LEU A 141 -6.68 -4.98 2.65
N ALA A 142 -7.02 -6.24 2.93
CA ALA A 142 -7.71 -6.62 4.15
C ALA A 142 -6.92 -6.25 5.40
N SER A 143 -5.62 -6.53 5.42
CA SER A 143 -4.74 -6.19 6.56
C SER A 143 -4.56 -4.68 6.71
N THR A 144 -4.50 -3.91 5.62
CA THR A 144 -4.44 -2.44 5.68
C THR A 144 -5.68 -1.85 6.35
N LEU A 145 -6.88 -2.28 5.97
CA LEU A 145 -8.13 -1.79 6.57
C LEU A 145 -8.27 -2.24 8.03
N LYS A 146 -7.96 -3.51 8.31
CA LYS A 146 -7.97 -4.02 9.69
C LYS A 146 -7.02 -3.20 10.57
N ARG A 147 -5.79 -2.97 10.12
CA ARG A 147 -4.80 -2.23 10.89
C ARG A 147 -5.19 -0.76 11.08
N THR A 148 -5.83 -0.16 10.10
CA THR A 148 -6.39 1.20 10.23
C THR A 148 -7.43 1.26 11.36
N ARG A 149 -8.36 0.29 11.43
CA ARG A 149 -9.34 0.20 12.53
C ARG A 149 -8.68 0.04 13.90
N GLU A 150 -7.68 -0.83 14.00
CA GLU A 150 -6.94 -1.05 15.24
C GLU A 150 -6.22 0.21 15.72
N LEU A 151 -5.56 0.94 14.82
CA LEU A 151 -4.84 2.17 15.15
C LEU A 151 -5.80 3.29 15.56
N LEU A 152 -6.97 3.40 14.94
CA LEU A 152 -8.02 4.32 15.36
C LEU A 152 -8.54 3.99 16.76
N ALA A 153 -8.84 2.71 17.03
CA ALA A 153 -9.30 2.26 18.34
C ALA A 153 -8.26 2.50 19.45
N GLN A 154 -6.97 2.47 19.11
CA GLN A 154 -5.87 2.77 20.02
C GLN A 154 -5.57 4.27 20.17
N GLY A 155 -6.28 5.15 19.46
CA GLY A 155 -6.00 6.60 19.44
C GLY A 155 -4.67 6.98 18.76
N LYS A 156 -4.08 6.07 17.99
CA LYS A 156 -2.79 6.27 17.29
C LYS A 156 -2.94 6.82 15.88
N LEU A 157 -4.17 6.90 15.38
CA LEU A 157 -4.51 7.47 14.09
C LEU A 157 -5.67 8.43 14.32
N GLN A 158 -5.50 9.69 13.98
CA GLN A 158 -6.59 10.68 14.02
C GLN A 158 -7.20 10.72 12.61
N GLY A 159 -8.43 10.30 12.48
CA GLY A 159 -9.22 10.46 11.27
C GLY A 159 -9.66 11.91 11.15
N GLY A 160 -8.91 12.67 10.44
CA GLY A 160 -8.99 14.04 10.01
C GLY A 160 -10.03 14.96 10.59
N ALA A 161 -9.57 16.06 11.07
CA ALA A 161 -10.10 17.39 10.91
C ALA A 161 -8.88 18.30 10.90
N GLN A 162 -8.39 18.62 9.74
CA GLN A 162 -7.66 19.86 9.46
C GLN A 162 -8.09 20.35 8.10
#